data_2662195b2501653d13ec23b08e911824
#
_entry.id   2662195b2501653d13ec23b08e911824
#
_cell.length_a   1.000
_cell.length_b   1.000
_cell.length_c   1.000
_cell.angle_alpha   90.00
_cell.angle_beta   90.00
_cell.angle_gamma   90.00
#
_symmetry.space_group_name_H-M   'P 1'
#
loop_
_entity.id
_entity.type
_entity.pdbx_description
1 polymer ?
#
loop_
_entity_poly.entity_id
_entity_poly.type
_entity_poly.pdbx_seq_one_letter_code
_entity_poly.pdbx_strand_id
1 'polypeptide(L)'
;MIETLLGGLSPKDFLANYWQKKPLLVRGALPGFEGIFSKRELLELATDEDMESRFVSQDTQGVWQLERGPFKPSRFRGKAPWSVLVSGTNLISEAADTLLRRFSFIPYSRLDDLMVSYAMAGGGVGPHFDSYDVFLIQGQGKRRWQISAQKDLTLVEGAPLRILKHFKPTREWVLEPGDMLYLPPQYAHNGIAESADCMTYSVGFRAPTSQEIGEAFLGYLQETLSLTGRYADAGIAPSSDPARIGEDVVDRIEAMLQRIRWTRKDVSEFVGRYMTEPKPQVFFDPPESPLSAAQFAKACAKSGFKLDLRTQLLYHGKSLYLNGEAISCEATQLEALRRLASERSLDASQVNPALVRTLYEWYCDGFGWPG
;
A
#
# COMPACT_ATOMS: atom_id res chain seq x y z
N MET A 1 -6.82 9.14 -20.46
CA MET A 1 -8.10 8.42 -20.36
C MET A 1 -7.80 6.97 -19.95
N ILE A 2 -8.71 6.29 -19.25
CA ILE A 2 -8.51 4.91 -18.77
C ILE A 2 -8.31 3.92 -19.91
N GLU A 3 -9.00 4.13 -21.02
CA GLU A 3 -8.88 3.26 -22.21
C GLU A 3 -7.45 3.21 -22.78
N THR A 4 -6.76 4.34 -22.82
CA THR A 4 -5.36 4.37 -23.27
C THR A 4 -4.47 3.60 -22.29
N LEU A 5 -4.71 3.77 -20.99
CA LEU A 5 -3.97 3.09 -19.93
C LEU A 5 -4.04 1.56 -20.05
N LEU A 6 -5.19 1.04 -20.46
CA LEU A 6 -5.43 -0.40 -20.60
C LEU A 6 -5.34 -0.92 -22.05
N GLY A 7 -4.75 -0.13 -22.96
CA GLY A 7 -4.55 -0.54 -24.35
C GLY A 7 -5.84 -0.74 -25.13
N GLY A 8 -6.84 0.09 -24.88
CA GLY A 8 -8.16 0.00 -25.50
C GLY A 8 -9.16 -0.93 -24.80
N LEU A 9 -8.73 -1.63 -23.73
CA LEU A 9 -9.64 -2.45 -22.93
C LEU A 9 -10.46 -1.58 -21.99
N SER A 10 -11.72 -1.95 -21.78
CA SER A 10 -12.49 -1.41 -20.67
C SER A 10 -11.96 -1.95 -19.33
N PRO A 11 -12.12 -1.22 -18.20
CA PRO A 11 -11.82 -1.75 -16.87
C PRO A 11 -12.50 -3.10 -16.59
N LYS A 12 -13.74 -3.26 -17.03
CA LYS A 12 -14.49 -4.52 -16.91
C LYS A 12 -13.81 -5.68 -17.64
N ASP A 13 -13.37 -5.45 -18.87
CA ASP A 13 -12.71 -6.49 -19.68
C ASP A 13 -11.33 -6.82 -19.12
N PHE A 14 -10.58 -5.82 -18.65
CA PHE A 14 -9.31 -6.04 -17.97
C PHE A 14 -9.50 -6.91 -16.70
N LEU A 15 -10.40 -6.53 -15.82
CA LEU A 15 -10.68 -7.27 -14.59
C LEU A 15 -11.18 -8.70 -14.88
N ALA A 16 -11.99 -8.87 -15.90
CA ALA A 16 -12.51 -10.20 -16.28
C ALA A 16 -11.44 -11.11 -16.89
N ASN A 17 -10.49 -10.56 -17.68
CA ASN A 17 -9.64 -11.38 -18.54
C ASN A 17 -8.15 -11.37 -18.17
N TYR A 18 -7.67 -10.36 -17.42
CA TYR A 18 -6.25 -10.17 -17.10
C TYR A 18 -5.97 -10.15 -15.59
N TRP A 19 -6.78 -9.44 -14.81
CA TRP A 19 -6.56 -9.29 -13.37
C TRP A 19 -6.43 -10.63 -12.67
N GLN A 20 -5.30 -10.84 -11.97
CA GLN A 20 -4.92 -12.09 -11.28
C GLN A 20 -4.89 -13.33 -12.17
N LYS A 21 -4.74 -13.16 -13.48
CA LYS A 21 -4.79 -14.28 -14.46
C LYS A 21 -3.61 -14.32 -15.40
N LYS A 22 -3.29 -13.20 -16.05
CA LYS A 22 -2.23 -13.16 -17.07
C LYS A 22 -1.67 -11.74 -17.26
N PRO A 23 -0.42 -11.61 -17.72
CA PRO A 23 0.21 -10.33 -18.00
C PRO A 23 -0.49 -9.56 -19.13
N LEU A 24 -0.37 -8.22 -19.07
CA LEU A 24 -0.77 -7.32 -20.14
C LEU A 24 0.36 -6.31 -20.41
N LEU A 25 0.87 -6.30 -21.65
CA LEU A 25 1.76 -5.24 -22.13
C LEU A 25 0.90 -4.20 -22.87
N VAL A 26 1.09 -2.93 -22.53
CA VAL A 26 0.46 -1.80 -23.22
C VAL A 26 1.55 -0.84 -23.69
N ARG A 27 1.67 -0.68 -24.99
CA ARG A 27 2.56 0.32 -25.59
C ARG A 27 1.90 1.69 -25.54
N GLY A 28 2.67 2.70 -25.13
CA GLY A 28 2.16 4.06 -25.00
C GLY A 28 0.94 4.19 -24.07
N ALA A 29 0.87 3.40 -23.00
CA ALA A 29 -0.21 3.46 -22.00
C ALA A 29 -0.40 4.87 -21.42
N LEU A 30 0.69 5.61 -21.32
CA LEU A 30 0.78 6.99 -20.82
C LEU A 30 1.53 7.83 -21.85
N PRO A 31 0.86 8.33 -22.89
CA PRO A 31 1.51 9.14 -23.93
C PRO A 31 2.20 10.37 -23.34
N GLY A 32 3.47 10.57 -23.70
CA GLY A 32 4.27 11.71 -23.21
C GLY A 32 4.74 11.60 -21.76
N PHE A 33 4.58 10.46 -21.12
CA PHE A 33 5.08 10.26 -19.75
C PHE A 33 6.58 9.97 -19.78
N GLU A 34 7.36 10.87 -19.21
CA GLU A 34 8.82 10.78 -19.09
C GLU A 34 9.29 10.65 -17.63
N GLY A 35 8.35 10.32 -16.72
CA GLY A 35 8.59 10.22 -15.29
C GLY A 35 8.12 11.45 -14.50
N ILE A 36 8.13 11.33 -13.19
CA ILE A 36 7.72 12.38 -12.24
C ILE A 36 8.95 12.99 -11.57
N PHE A 37 9.91 12.15 -11.21
CA PHE A 37 11.13 12.55 -10.50
C PHE A 37 12.33 12.56 -11.46
N SER A 38 13.21 13.53 -11.27
CA SER A 38 14.58 13.44 -11.77
C SER A 38 15.38 12.42 -10.95
N LYS A 39 16.50 11.95 -11.49
CA LYS A 39 17.47 11.12 -10.76
C LYS A 39 17.86 11.75 -9.42
N ARG A 40 18.15 13.06 -9.41
CA ARG A 40 18.58 13.77 -8.21
C ARG A 40 17.52 13.72 -7.14
N GLU A 41 16.29 14.07 -7.47
CA GLU A 41 15.16 14.06 -6.53
C GLU A 41 14.92 12.65 -5.95
N LEU A 42 14.94 11.61 -6.77
CA LEU A 42 14.74 10.25 -6.29
C LEU A 42 15.88 9.79 -5.36
N LEU A 43 17.13 10.16 -5.66
CA LEU A 43 18.27 9.84 -4.79
C LEU A 43 18.25 10.66 -3.50
N GLU A 44 17.77 11.90 -3.52
CA GLU A 44 17.53 12.71 -2.32
C GLU A 44 16.48 12.04 -1.42
N LEU A 45 15.36 11.58 -1.97
CA LEU A 45 14.36 10.81 -1.22
C LEU A 45 14.93 9.52 -0.61
N ALA A 46 15.86 8.86 -1.28
CA ALA A 46 16.51 7.66 -0.73
C ALA A 46 17.49 7.96 0.43
N THR A 47 17.80 9.23 0.69
CA THR A 47 18.60 9.67 1.86
C THR A 47 17.73 10.15 3.02
N ASP A 48 16.44 10.27 2.83
CA ASP A 48 15.47 10.70 3.83
C ASP A 48 15.12 9.55 4.78
N GLU A 49 15.09 9.82 6.09
CA GLU A 49 14.79 8.83 7.13
C GLU A 49 13.30 8.45 7.19
N ASP A 50 12.42 9.33 6.68
CA ASP A 50 10.98 9.08 6.62
C ASP A 50 10.58 8.26 5.37
N MET A 51 11.53 8.02 4.46
CA MET A 51 11.26 7.27 3.22
C MET A 51 11.80 5.84 3.28
N GLU A 52 10.92 4.86 3.03
CA GLU A 52 11.36 3.48 2.86
C GLU A 52 12.13 3.35 1.54
N SER A 53 13.43 3.09 1.65
CA SER A 53 14.30 2.91 0.49
C SER A 53 15.17 1.66 0.58
N ARG A 54 15.49 1.09 -0.58
CA ARG A 54 16.31 -0.13 -0.70
C ARG A 54 17.35 0.08 -1.81
N PHE A 55 18.57 -0.36 -1.57
CA PHE A 55 19.64 -0.37 -2.55
C PHE A 55 20.01 -1.81 -2.88
N VAL A 56 20.02 -2.16 -4.16
CA VAL A 56 20.28 -3.49 -4.68
C VAL A 56 21.47 -3.46 -5.64
N SER A 57 22.41 -4.34 -5.45
CA SER A 57 23.58 -4.52 -6.33
C SER A 57 24.02 -5.98 -6.34
N GLN A 58 24.97 -6.30 -7.20
CA GLN A 58 25.72 -7.55 -7.13
C GLN A 58 27.18 -7.23 -6.79
N ASP A 59 27.80 -8.11 -6.02
CA ASP A 59 29.23 -8.04 -5.79
C ASP A 59 30.02 -8.57 -7.00
N THR A 60 31.35 -8.59 -6.90
CA THR A 60 32.26 -9.06 -7.98
C THR A 60 32.10 -10.54 -8.30
N GLN A 61 31.44 -11.31 -7.43
CA GLN A 61 31.15 -12.73 -7.63
C GLN A 61 29.73 -12.98 -8.15
N GLY A 62 28.95 -11.90 -8.36
CA GLY A 62 27.56 -11.97 -8.80
C GLY A 62 26.56 -12.26 -7.67
N VAL A 63 26.99 -12.19 -6.40
CA VAL A 63 26.12 -12.39 -5.25
C VAL A 63 25.28 -11.14 -4.99
N TRP A 64 23.99 -11.30 -4.85
CA TRP A 64 23.06 -10.22 -4.60
C TRP A 64 23.24 -9.61 -3.21
N GLN A 65 23.24 -8.28 -3.16
CA GLN A 65 23.34 -7.46 -1.97
C GLN A 65 22.11 -6.59 -1.85
N LEU A 66 21.55 -6.48 -0.63
CA LEU A 66 20.43 -5.61 -0.30
C LEU A 66 20.80 -4.77 0.92
N GLU A 67 20.67 -3.46 0.79
CA GLU A 67 20.81 -2.52 1.90
C GLU A 67 19.49 -1.73 2.04
N ARG A 68 19.14 -1.37 3.27
CA ARG A 68 18.00 -0.52 3.58
C ARG A 68 18.48 0.88 3.90
N GLY A 69 17.72 1.89 3.44
CA GLY A 69 17.97 3.30 3.75
C GLY A 69 17.70 3.66 5.22
N PRO A 70 17.92 4.93 5.59
CA PRO A 70 18.39 6.03 4.72
C PRO A 70 19.85 5.89 4.26
N PHE A 71 20.15 6.34 3.05
CA PHE A 71 21.48 6.21 2.46
C PHE A 71 22.28 7.51 2.54
N LYS A 72 23.62 7.38 2.64
CA LYS A 72 24.51 8.53 2.42
C LYS A 72 24.64 8.78 0.91
N PRO A 73 24.75 10.04 0.43
CA PRO A 73 24.89 10.35 -1.00
C PRO A 73 26.11 9.69 -1.66
N SER A 74 27.14 9.35 -0.90
CA SER A 74 28.32 8.62 -1.38
C SER A 74 28.00 7.20 -1.87
N ARG A 75 26.90 6.59 -1.39
CA ARG A 75 26.50 5.24 -1.77
C ARG A 75 26.16 5.13 -3.25
N PHE A 76 25.68 6.21 -3.85
CA PHE A 76 25.26 6.27 -5.26
C PHE A 76 26.38 6.56 -6.25
N ARG A 77 27.65 6.60 -5.80
CA ARG A 77 28.82 6.89 -6.65
C ARG A 77 29.49 5.63 -7.21
N GLY A 78 28.96 4.44 -6.91
CA GLY A 78 29.49 3.16 -7.38
C GLY A 78 29.46 3.05 -8.92
N LYS A 79 30.46 2.37 -9.51
CA LYS A 79 30.55 2.15 -10.96
C LYS A 79 29.90 0.83 -11.41
N ALA A 80 29.81 -0.16 -10.51
CA ALA A 80 29.09 -1.41 -10.78
C ALA A 80 27.60 -1.15 -10.90
N PRO A 81 26.85 -1.91 -11.71
CA PRO A 81 25.41 -1.74 -11.85
C PRO A 81 24.69 -1.88 -10.50
N TRP A 82 23.82 -0.91 -10.18
CA TRP A 82 22.99 -0.93 -8.98
C TRP A 82 21.60 -0.38 -9.30
N SER A 83 20.68 -0.66 -8.40
CA SER A 83 19.34 -0.10 -8.39
C SER A 83 19.01 0.45 -7.01
N VAL A 84 18.25 1.55 -6.96
CA VAL A 84 17.60 2.04 -5.74
C VAL A 84 16.10 2.06 -5.95
N LEU A 85 15.36 1.67 -4.92
CA LEU A 85 13.90 1.63 -4.90
C LEU A 85 13.44 2.51 -3.75
N VAL A 86 12.48 3.40 -4.00
CA VAL A 86 11.86 4.27 -3.01
C VAL A 86 10.37 3.99 -3.02
N SER A 87 9.84 3.49 -1.89
CA SER A 87 8.43 3.16 -1.70
C SER A 87 7.64 4.37 -1.20
N GLY A 88 6.32 4.37 -1.43
CA GLY A 88 5.43 5.40 -0.86
C GLY A 88 5.58 6.79 -1.46
N THR A 89 6.12 6.94 -2.66
CA THR A 89 6.34 8.26 -3.28
C THR A 89 5.05 9.06 -3.51
N ASN A 90 3.90 8.39 -3.57
CA ASN A 90 2.57 8.99 -3.62
C ASN A 90 2.17 9.71 -2.32
N LEU A 91 2.83 9.42 -1.20
CA LEU A 91 2.54 10.04 0.10
C LEU A 91 3.19 11.42 0.26
N ILE A 92 4.10 11.78 -0.67
CA ILE A 92 4.88 13.02 -0.61
C ILE A 92 4.81 13.85 -1.89
N SER A 93 4.23 13.32 -2.97
CA SER A 93 4.15 13.98 -4.27
C SER A 93 2.75 13.89 -4.85
N GLU A 94 2.12 15.05 -5.12
CA GLU A 94 0.81 15.12 -5.75
C GLU A 94 0.79 14.49 -7.16
N ALA A 95 1.87 14.64 -7.92
CA ALA A 95 2.00 14.03 -9.24
C ALA A 95 2.04 12.50 -9.13
N ALA A 96 2.72 11.98 -8.11
CA ALA A 96 2.80 10.54 -7.84
C ALA A 96 1.45 9.98 -7.33
N ASP A 97 0.74 10.69 -6.46
CA ASP A 97 -0.62 10.31 -6.03
C ASP A 97 -1.60 10.36 -7.22
N THR A 98 -1.49 11.38 -8.08
CA THR A 98 -2.30 11.47 -9.31
C THR A 98 -2.05 10.28 -10.23
N LEU A 99 -0.81 9.84 -10.39
CA LEU A 99 -0.48 8.64 -11.19
C LEU A 99 -1.08 7.39 -10.55
N LEU A 100 -0.90 7.19 -9.24
CA LEU A 100 -1.46 6.06 -8.50
C LEU A 100 -2.99 5.98 -8.68
N ARG A 101 -3.68 7.11 -8.58
CA ARG A 101 -5.15 7.17 -8.68
C ARG A 101 -5.71 6.97 -10.09
N ARG A 102 -4.88 6.97 -11.13
CA ARG A 102 -5.33 6.49 -12.46
C ARG A 102 -5.78 5.03 -12.45
N PHE A 103 -5.39 4.26 -11.43
CA PHE A 103 -5.78 2.88 -11.24
C PHE A 103 -7.00 2.70 -10.32
N SER A 104 -7.75 3.76 -10.03
CA SER A 104 -8.94 3.76 -9.15
C SER A 104 -10.15 2.98 -9.70
N PHE A 105 -10.05 2.41 -10.89
CA PHE A 105 -10.98 1.39 -11.36
C PHE A 105 -10.88 0.08 -10.54
N ILE A 106 -9.82 -0.03 -9.74
CA ILE A 106 -9.68 -0.98 -8.63
C ILE A 106 -9.88 -0.18 -7.33
N PRO A 107 -10.69 -0.67 -6.37
CA PRO A 107 -10.99 0.07 -5.14
C PRO A 107 -9.75 0.54 -4.39
N TYR A 108 -9.81 1.71 -3.77
CA TYR A 108 -8.71 2.29 -2.98
C TYR A 108 -8.23 1.38 -1.85
N SER A 109 -9.13 0.57 -1.27
CA SER A 109 -8.77 -0.45 -0.28
C SER A 109 -7.77 -1.50 -0.80
N ARG A 110 -7.60 -1.60 -2.14
CA ARG A 110 -6.65 -2.51 -2.79
C ARG A 110 -5.37 -1.80 -3.24
N LEU A 111 -5.39 -0.47 -3.43
CA LEU A 111 -4.17 0.29 -3.73
C LEU A 111 -3.23 0.25 -2.51
N ASP A 112 -1.95 0.02 -2.76
CA ASP A 112 -0.92 0.05 -1.73
C ASP A 112 -0.10 1.32 -1.83
N ASP A 113 0.85 1.36 -2.76
CA ASP A 113 1.70 2.52 -2.96
C ASP A 113 2.17 2.66 -4.41
N LEU A 114 2.83 3.79 -4.68
CA LEU A 114 3.67 3.99 -5.84
C LEU A 114 5.14 3.91 -5.42
N MET A 115 5.80 2.85 -5.83
CA MET A 115 7.25 2.68 -5.69
C MET A 115 7.96 3.14 -6.95
N VAL A 116 9.02 3.93 -6.82
CA VAL A 116 9.86 4.34 -7.95
C VAL A 116 11.23 3.71 -7.82
N SER A 117 11.68 3.06 -8.89
CA SER A 117 13.03 2.50 -8.96
C SER A 117 13.89 3.25 -9.99
N TYR A 118 15.10 3.59 -9.60
CA TYR A 118 16.17 4.00 -10.49
C TYR A 118 17.20 2.89 -10.64
N ALA A 119 17.70 2.67 -11.83
CA ALA A 119 18.75 1.72 -12.11
C ALA A 119 19.79 2.27 -13.10
N MET A 120 21.05 2.00 -12.84
CA MET A 120 22.11 2.14 -13.86
C MET A 120 21.94 1.09 -14.95
N ALA A 121 22.55 1.34 -16.12
CA ALA A 121 22.62 0.31 -17.17
C ALA A 121 23.12 -1.03 -16.61
N GLY A 122 22.43 -2.11 -16.90
CA GLY A 122 22.67 -3.45 -16.34
C GLY A 122 22.13 -3.66 -14.93
N GLY A 123 21.64 -2.62 -14.25
CA GLY A 123 21.03 -2.73 -12.93
C GLY A 123 19.64 -3.35 -12.95
N GLY A 124 19.27 -3.96 -11.84
CA GLY A 124 17.97 -4.60 -11.62
C GLY A 124 17.90 -5.12 -10.19
N VAL A 125 16.87 -5.92 -9.89
CA VAL A 125 16.69 -6.59 -8.59
C VAL A 125 16.76 -8.12 -8.69
N GLY A 126 17.14 -8.61 -9.88
CA GLY A 126 17.21 -10.03 -10.19
C GLY A 126 15.87 -10.67 -10.53
N PRO A 127 15.90 -11.94 -10.98
CA PRO A 127 14.69 -12.69 -11.28
C PRO A 127 13.95 -13.04 -9.99
N HIS A 128 12.69 -12.62 -9.88
CA HIS A 128 11.85 -12.81 -8.71
C HIS A 128 10.37 -12.95 -9.08
N PHE A 129 9.51 -13.03 -8.10
CA PHE A 129 8.06 -12.91 -8.24
C PHE A 129 7.48 -12.15 -7.04
N ASP A 130 6.38 -11.46 -7.27
CA ASP A 130 5.61 -10.79 -6.22
C ASP A 130 4.39 -11.61 -5.82
N SER A 131 3.93 -11.42 -4.58
CA SER A 131 2.70 -12.04 -4.08
C SER A 131 1.45 -11.20 -4.38
N TYR A 132 1.62 -10.06 -5.06
CA TYR A 132 0.59 -9.07 -5.35
C TYR A 132 0.58 -8.69 -6.83
N ASP A 133 -0.49 -8.02 -7.24
CA ASP A 133 -0.62 -7.43 -8.56
C ASP A 133 0.24 -6.18 -8.68
N VAL A 134 0.87 -5.96 -9.84
CA VAL A 134 1.67 -4.75 -10.08
C VAL A 134 1.53 -4.26 -11.51
N PHE A 135 1.43 -2.93 -11.68
CA PHE A 135 1.61 -2.26 -12.95
C PHE A 135 2.96 -1.57 -12.97
N LEU A 136 3.80 -1.94 -13.91
CA LEU A 136 5.16 -1.45 -14.11
C LEU A 136 5.15 -0.44 -15.27
N ILE A 137 5.29 0.85 -14.96
CA ILE A 137 5.23 1.95 -15.92
C ILE A 137 6.65 2.43 -16.17
N GLN A 138 7.08 2.44 -17.42
CA GLN A 138 8.40 2.97 -17.77
C GLN A 138 8.34 4.49 -17.81
N GLY A 139 9.16 5.15 -16.98
CA GLY A 139 9.28 6.61 -16.92
C GLY A 139 10.45 7.11 -17.76
N GLN A 140 11.67 6.79 -17.36
CA GLN A 140 12.89 7.25 -18.06
C GLN A 140 13.72 6.07 -18.52
N GLY A 141 14.43 6.25 -19.62
CA GLY A 141 15.29 5.22 -20.18
C GLY A 141 14.53 4.00 -20.67
N LYS A 142 15.24 2.89 -20.84
CA LYS A 142 14.69 1.63 -21.35
C LYS A 142 14.96 0.50 -20.36
N ARG A 143 13.95 -0.37 -20.18
CA ARG A 143 14.05 -1.56 -19.33
C ARG A 143 13.60 -2.80 -20.07
N ARG A 144 14.45 -3.79 -20.08
CA ARG A 144 14.12 -5.13 -20.56
C ARG A 144 13.39 -5.90 -19.46
N TRP A 145 12.20 -6.35 -19.75
CA TRP A 145 11.43 -7.22 -18.90
C TRP A 145 11.35 -8.63 -19.47
N GLN A 146 11.89 -9.57 -18.75
CA GLN A 146 11.76 -11.00 -19.01
C GLN A 146 10.71 -11.56 -18.06
N ILE A 147 9.76 -12.35 -18.56
CA ILE A 147 8.67 -12.90 -17.75
C ILE A 147 8.44 -14.39 -18.02
N SER A 148 7.87 -15.09 -17.03
CA SER A 148 7.57 -16.51 -17.13
C SER A 148 6.38 -16.92 -16.26
N ALA A 149 5.51 -17.76 -16.80
CA ALA A 149 4.44 -18.45 -16.06
C ALA A 149 4.94 -19.77 -15.42
N GLN A 150 6.25 -19.88 -15.16
CA GLN A 150 6.83 -21.09 -14.56
C GLN A 150 6.20 -21.41 -13.20
N LYS A 151 6.10 -22.70 -12.89
CA LYS A 151 5.59 -23.18 -11.58
C LYS A 151 6.71 -23.36 -10.55
N ASP A 152 7.95 -23.55 -11.01
CA ASP A 152 9.10 -23.62 -10.13
C ASP A 152 9.47 -22.21 -9.66
N LEU A 153 9.09 -21.91 -8.43
CA LEU A 153 9.36 -20.65 -7.73
C LEU A 153 10.39 -20.85 -6.62
N THR A 154 11.23 -21.87 -6.71
CA THR A 154 12.31 -22.15 -5.75
C THR A 154 13.26 -20.97 -5.67
N LEU A 155 13.50 -20.50 -4.46
CA LEU A 155 14.37 -19.36 -4.18
C LEU A 155 15.82 -19.82 -3.93
N VAL A 156 16.75 -18.92 -4.16
CA VAL A 156 18.15 -19.08 -3.73
C VAL A 156 18.20 -18.97 -2.21
N GLU A 157 18.69 -20.02 -1.56
CA GLU A 157 18.81 -20.07 -0.12
C GLU A 157 19.85 -19.04 0.38
N GLY A 158 19.50 -18.32 1.47
CA GLY A 158 20.38 -17.31 2.06
C GLY A 158 20.53 -16.01 1.26
N ALA A 159 19.87 -15.87 0.10
CA ALA A 159 19.88 -14.60 -0.63
C ALA A 159 19.10 -13.52 0.15
N PRO A 160 19.59 -12.27 0.19
CA PRO A 160 18.88 -11.17 0.88
C PRO A 160 17.62 -10.72 0.16
N LEU A 161 17.41 -11.15 -1.07
CA LEU A 161 16.26 -10.91 -1.94
C LEU A 161 15.61 -12.25 -2.31
N ARG A 162 14.36 -12.21 -2.72
CA ARG A 162 13.61 -13.40 -3.19
C ARG A 162 14.03 -13.80 -4.61
N ILE A 163 15.31 -14.13 -4.81
CA ILE A 163 15.86 -14.48 -6.11
C ILE A 163 15.45 -15.89 -6.50
N LEU A 164 14.88 -16.05 -7.69
CA LEU A 164 14.57 -17.35 -8.27
C LEU A 164 15.84 -18.12 -8.64
N LYS A 165 15.96 -19.36 -8.14
CA LYS A 165 17.09 -20.23 -8.45
C LYS A 165 17.11 -20.69 -9.91
N HIS A 166 15.94 -20.93 -10.47
CA HIS A 166 15.77 -21.42 -11.83
C HIS A 166 14.79 -20.53 -12.60
N PHE A 167 15.27 -19.41 -13.12
CA PHE A 167 14.45 -18.54 -13.92
C PHE A 167 14.57 -18.89 -15.41
N LYS A 168 13.44 -19.18 -16.07
CA LYS A 168 13.37 -19.50 -17.50
C LYS A 168 12.39 -18.56 -18.17
N PRO A 169 12.84 -17.45 -18.75
CA PRO A 169 11.94 -16.50 -19.40
C PRO A 169 11.27 -17.14 -20.62
N THR A 170 9.97 -16.90 -20.75
CA THR A 170 9.16 -17.35 -21.88
C THR A 170 8.77 -16.22 -22.81
N ARG A 171 8.80 -14.98 -22.32
CA ARG A 171 8.58 -13.74 -23.09
C ARG A 171 9.52 -12.64 -22.60
N GLU A 172 9.85 -11.75 -23.52
CA GLU A 172 10.71 -10.62 -23.24
C GLU A 172 10.27 -9.39 -24.04
N TRP A 173 10.36 -8.23 -23.42
CA TRP A 173 10.08 -6.94 -24.03
C TRP A 173 11.01 -5.86 -23.47
N VAL A 174 11.43 -4.95 -24.33
CA VAL A 174 12.03 -3.68 -23.89
C VAL A 174 10.92 -2.65 -23.81
N LEU A 175 10.72 -2.08 -22.63
CA LEU A 175 9.79 -0.99 -22.39
C LEU A 175 10.50 0.35 -22.54
N GLU A 176 9.83 1.27 -23.20
CA GLU A 176 10.22 2.68 -23.41
C GLU A 176 9.30 3.62 -22.60
N PRO A 177 9.68 4.89 -22.39
CA PRO A 177 8.86 5.83 -21.64
C PRO A 177 7.40 5.87 -22.10
N GLY A 178 6.48 5.76 -21.13
CA GLY A 178 5.05 5.69 -21.40
C GLY A 178 4.50 4.27 -21.61
N ASP A 179 5.34 3.25 -21.79
CA ASP A 179 4.90 1.85 -21.85
C ASP A 179 4.56 1.32 -20.45
N MET A 180 3.67 0.33 -20.40
CA MET A 180 3.25 -0.31 -19.16
C MET A 180 3.18 -1.83 -19.29
N LEU A 181 3.63 -2.53 -18.26
CA LEU A 181 3.49 -3.98 -18.12
C LEU A 181 2.72 -4.29 -16.82
N TYR A 182 1.57 -4.93 -16.93
CA TYR A 182 0.87 -5.52 -15.79
C TYR A 182 1.33 -6.97 -15.57
N LEU A 183 1.62 -7.31 -14.31
CA LEU A 183 1.94 -8.66 -13.87
C LEU A 183 1.00 -9.09 -12.74
N PRO A 184 0.36 -10.27 -12.87
CA PRO A 184 -0.41 -10.85 -11.77
C PRO A 184 0.50 -11.46 -10.70
N PRO A 185 -0.05 -11.78 -9.50
CA PRO A 185 0.69 -12.45 -8.43
C PRO A 185 1.41 -13.72 -8.92
N GLN A 186 2.58 -14.00 -8.33
CA GLN A 186 3.40 -15.19 -8.59
C GLN A 186 3.90 -15.34 -10.04
N TYR A 187 3.81 -14.29 -10.84
CA TYR A 187 4.37 -14.27 -12.18
C TYR A 187 5.87 -13.95 -12.12
N ALA A 188 6.72 -14.93 -12.47
CA ALA A 188 8.16 -14.77 -12.42
C ALA A 188 8.62 -13.72 -13.42
N HIS A 189 9.49 -12.79 -13.00
CA HIS A 189 9.98 -11.72 -13.85
C HIS A 189 11.36 -11.22 -13.47
N ASN A 190 12.03 -10.57 -14.42
CA ASN A 190 13.36 -9.97 -14.26
C ASN A 190 13.43 -8.70 -15.08
N GLY A 191 13.66 -7.57 -14.42
CA GLY A 191 13.78 -6.26 -15.04
C GLY A 191 15.22 -5.78 -15.05
N ILE A 192 15.80 -5.58 -16.23
CA ILE A 192 17.19 -5.15 -16.42
C ILE A 192 17.19 -3.81 -17.12
N ALA A 193 17.85 -2.79 -16.57
CA ALA A 193 18.02 -1.50 -17.20
C ALA A 193 18.94 -1.62 -18.43
N GLU A 194 18.48 -1.20 -19.59
CA GLU A 194 19.26 -1.21 -20.82
C GLU A 194 19.96 0.11 -21.12
N SER A 195 19.43 1.20 -20.59
CA SER A 195 20.01 2.53 -20.73
C SER A 195 20.45 3.09 -19.38
N ALA A 196 21.30 4.10 -19.41
CA ALA A 196 21.54 4.93 -18.22
C ALA A 196 20.26 5.64 -17.78
N ASP A 197 20.18 5.95 -16.50
CA ASP A 197 19.06 6.70 -15.91
C ASP A 197 17.67 6.07 -16.17
N CYS A 198 17.60 4.74 -16.01
CA CYS A 198 16.39 3.97 -16.18
C CYS A 198 15.49 4.07 -14.93
N MET A 199 14.27 4.59 -15.08
CA MET A 199 13.29 4.69 -14.00
C MET A 199 12.00 3.95 -14.35
N THR A 200 11.51 3.16 -13.38
CA THR A 200 10.24 2.47 -13.46
C THR A 200 9.37 2.85 -12.26
N TYR A 201 8.10 3.11 -12.52
CA TYR A 201 7.06 3.45 -11.56
C TYR A 201 6.18 2.23 -11.37
N SER A 202 6.16 1.68 -10.18
CA SER A 202 5.44 0.45 -9.84
C SER A 202 4.23 0.78 -8.99
N VAL A 203 3.03 0.55 -9.53
CA VAL A 203 1.77 0.66 -8.78
C VAL A 203 1.47 -0.70 -8.18
N GLY A 204 1.62 -0.80 -6.86
CA GLY A 204 1.39 -2.01 -6.08
C GLY A 204 -0.02 -2.10 -5.53
N PHE A 205 -0.49 -3.33 -5.30
CA PHE A 205 -1.81 -3.59 -4.72
C PHE A 205 -1.71 -4.45 -3.48
N ARG A 206 -2.46 -4.10 -2.43
CA ARG A 206 -2.52 -4.87 -1.17
C ARG A 206 -3.00 -6.29 -1.43
N ALA A 207 -2.26 -7.26 -0.94
CA ALA A 207 -2.60 -8.67 -1.01
C ALA A 207 -2.23 -9.36 0.31
N PRO A 208 -2.87 -8.98 1.44
CA PRO A 208 -2.57 -9.58 2.73
C PRO A 208 -2.89 -11.07 2.72
N THR A 209 -2.06 -11.85 3.40
CA THR A 209 -2.28 -13.28 3.60
C THR A 209 -3.44 -13.54 4.56
N SER A 210 -4.00 -14.74 4.52
CA SER A 210 -5.01 -15.16 5.51
C SER A 210 -4.45 -15.13 6.94
N GLN A 211 -3.15 -15.37 7.11
CA GLN A 211 -2.49 -15.31 8.42
C GLN A 211 -2.45 -13.87 8.94
N GLU A 212 -1.99 -12.91 8.13
CA GLU A 212 -1.94 -11.49 8.50
C GLU A 212 -3.33 -10.95 8.85
N ILE A 213 -4.35 -11.26 8.02
CA ILE A 213 -5.74 -10.87 8.32
C ILE A 213 -6.23 -11.52 9.63
N GLY A 214 -5.91 -12.81 9.83
CA GLY A 214 -6.30 -13.53 11.04
C GLY A 214 -5.68 -12.93 12.30
N GLU A 215 -4.39 -12.65 12.29
CA GLU A 215 -3.66 -12.03 13.41
C GLU A 215 -4.19 -10.62 13.70
N ALA A 216 -4.39 -9.80 12.66
CA ALA A 216 -4.95 -8.46 12.83
C ALA A 216 -6.39 -8.49 13.38
N PHE A 217 -7.22 -9.46 12.93
CA PHE A 217 -8.57 -9.62 13.44
C PHE A 217 -8.60 -10.09 14.90
N LEU A 218 -7.68 -10.97 15.30
CA LEU A 218 -7.54 -11.36 16.71
C LEU A 218 -7.12 -10.18 17.59
N GLY A 219 -6.21 -9.30 17.10
CA GLY A 219 -5.88 -8.04 17.77
C GLY A 219 -7.10 -7.13 17.94
N TYR A 220 -7.87 -6.93 16.88
CA TYR A 220 -9.12 -6.18 16.93
C TYR A 220 -10.11 -6.76 17.97
N LEU A 221 -10.26 -8.09 18.01
CA LEU A 221 -11.12 -8.75 19.00
C LEU A 221 -10.60 -8.53 20.42
N GLN A 222 -9.29 -8.58 20.63
CA GLN A 222 -8.70 -8.33 21.95
C GLN A 222 -9.04 -6.95 22.49
N GLU A 223 -9.10 -5.93 21.63
CA GLU A 223 -9.45 -4.56 22.01
C GLU A 223 -10.95 -4.36 22.27
N THR A 224 -11.78 -5.07 21.51
CA THR A 224 -13.24 -4.84 21.52
C THR A 224 -14.02 -5.86 22.35
N LEU A 225 -13.43 -7.03 22.61
CA LEU A 225 -14.10 -8.12 23.33
C LEU A 225 -14.24 -7.82 24.82
N SER A 226 -15.46 -7.97 25.34
CA SER A 226 -15.74 -7.91 26.78
C SER A 226 -16.41 -9.20 27.24
N LEU A 227 -15.66 -10.04 27.94
CA LEU A 227 -16.18 -11.25 28.57
C LEU A 227 -16.33 -11.05 30.07
N THR A 228 -17.49 -11.42 30.60
CA THR A 228 -17.80 -11.36 32.03
C THR A 228 -17.70 -12.75 32.65
N GLY A 229 -17.44 -12.79 33.95
CA GLY A 229 -17.33 -14.02 34.75
C GLY A 229 -15.87 -14.37 35.06
N ARG A 230 -15.74 -15.40 35.92
CA ARG A 230 -14.46 -15.95 36.34
C ARG A 230 -14.53 -17.47 36.24
N TYR A 231 -13.39 -18.12 36.13
CA TYR A 231 -13.28 -19.55 36.29
C TYR A 231 -13.87 -19.95 37.65
N ALA A 232 -14.67 -21.00 37.68
CA ALA A 232 -15.27 -21.57 38.90
C ALA A 232 -15.28 -23.09 38.81
N ASP A 233 -14.93 -23.72 39.89
CA ASP A 233 -14.77 -25.17 40.01
C ASP A 233 -15.48 -25.74 41.28
N ALA A 234 -16.56 -25.12 41.69
CA ALA A 234 -17.35 -25.62 42.83
C ALA A 234 -17.73 -27.10 42.63
N GLY A 235 -17.47 -27.92 43.65
CA GLY A 235 -17.72 -29.35 43.62
C GLY A 235 -16.58 -30.21 43.07
N ILE A 236 -15.38 -29.62 42.82
CA ILE A 236 -14.20 -30.40 42.42
C ILE A 236 -13.85 -31.47 43.44
N ALA A 237 -13.48 -32.66 43.00
CA ALA A 237 -13.00 -33.74 43.86
C ALA A 237 -11.53 -33.53 44.22
N PRO A 238 -11.08 -34.03 45.43
CA PRO A 238 -9.67 -33.99 45.81
C PRO A 238 -8.79 -34.70 44.76
N SER A 239 -7.69 -34.08 44.38
CA SER A 239 -6.73 -34.66 43.44
C SER A 239 -5.80 -35.67 44.15
N SER A 240 -5.59 -36.82 43.51
CA SER A 240 -4.55 -37.78 43.87
C SER A 240 -3.22 -37.50 43.12
N ASP A 241 -3.24 -36.68 42.11
CA ASP A 241 -2.08 -36.25 41.32
C ASP A 241 -2.15 -34.73 41.09
N PRO A 242 -1.55 -33.93 41.97
CA PRO A 242 -1.67 -32.46 41.92
C PRO A 242 -1.03 -31.81 40.72
N ALA A 243 -0.14 -32.51 40.01
CA ALA A 243 0.52 -32.00 38.81
C ALA A 243 -0.33 -32.20 37.54
N ARG A 244 -1.36 -33.04 37.61
CA ARG A 244 -2.24 -33.34 36.47
C ARG A 244 -3.26 -32.23 36.25
N ILE A 245 -3.29 -31.68 35.05
CA ILE A 245 -4.42 -30.87 34.58
C ILE A 245 -5.56 -31.84 34.18
N GLY A 246 -6.67 -31.77 34.90
CA GLY A 246 -7.83 -32.62 34.65
C GLY A 246 -8.62 -32.19 33.43
N GLU A 247 -9.36 -33.12 32.79
CA GLU A 247 -10.24 -32.83 31.66
C GLU A 247 -11.33 -31.82 32.01
N ASP A 248 -11.80 -31.84 33.27
CA ASP A 248 -12.79 -30.90 33.80
C ASP A 248 -12.29 -29.43 33.73
N VAL A 249 -10.98 -29.18 33.92
CA VAL A 249 -10.36 -27.85 33.76
C VAL A 249 -10.37 -27.45 32.29
N VAL A 250 -10.00 -28.37 31.40
CA VAL A 250 -10.00 -28.16 29.96
C VAL A 250 -11.40 -27.82 29.47
N ASP A 251 -12.40 -28.64 29.86
CA ASP A 251 -13.80 -28.44 29.45
C ASP A 251 -14.36 -27.09 29.91
N ARG A 252 -14.05 -26.67 31.14
CA ARG A 252 -14.49 -25.38 31.69
C ARG A 252 -13.85 -24.20 30.95
N ILE A 253 -12.55 -24.28 30.65
CA ILE A 253 -11.84 -23.26 29.88
C ILE A 253 -12.36 -23.24 28.46
N GLU A 254 -12.58 -24.39 27.82
CA GLU A 254 -13.17 -24.47 26.49
C GLU A 254 -14.54 -23.79 26.46
N ALA A 255 -15.41 -24.05 27.42
CA ALA A 255 -16.70 -23.41 27.55
C ALA A 255 -16.60 -21.87 27.69
N MET A 256 -15.57 -21.36 28.36
CA MET A 256 -15.29 -19.94 28.46
C MET A 256 -14.82 -19.37 27.12
N LEU A 257 -13.91 -20.05 26.43
CA LEU A 257 -13.41 -19.65 25.11
C LEU A 257 -14.50 -19.69 24.03
N GLN A 258 -15.39 -20.68 24.11
CA GLN A 258 -16.55 -20.76 23.20
C GLN A 258 -17.53 -19.60 23.33
N ARG A 259 -17.39 -18.76 24.34
CA ARG A 259 -18.18 -17.50 24.46
C ARG A 259 -17.65 -16.37 23.59
N ILE A 260 -16.44 -16.48 23.07
CA ILE A 260 -15.91 -15.54 22.06
C ILE A 260 -16.76 -15.66 20.82
N ARG A 261 -17.41 -14.57 20.44
CA ARG A 261 -18.26 -14.48 19.25
C ARG A 261 -18.02 -13.16 18.56
N TRP A 262 -18.13 -13.18 17.27
CA TRP A 262 -18.15 -11.99 16.43
C TRP A 262 -19.28 -12.05 15.42
N THR A 263 -19.68 -10.92 14.92
CA THR A 263 -20.77 -10.75 13.97
C THR A 263 -20.25 -10.23 12.64
N ARG A 264 -21.11 -10.18 11.63
CA ARG A 264 -20.82 -9.49 10.37
C ARG A 264 -20.47 -8.00 10.57
N LYS A 265 -21.05 -7.37 11.60
CA LYS A 265 -20.77 -5.97 11.95
C LYS A 265 -19.31 -5.82 12.42
N ASP A 266 -18.85 -6.70 13.30
CA ASP A 266 -17.45 -6.68 13.79
C ASP A 266 -16.46 -6.88 12.65
N VAL A 267 -16.72 -7.82 11.74
CA VAL A 267 -15.90 -8.01 10.53
C VAL A 267 -15.89 -6.76 9.66
N SER A 268 -17.05 -6.11 9.48
CA SER A 268 -17.15 -4.90 8.65
C SER A 268 -16.37 -3.73 9.26
N GLU A 269 -16.46 -3.55 10.59
CA GLU A 269 -15.72 -2.51 11.30
C GLU A 269 -14.21 -2.79 11.26
N PHE A 270 -13.80 -4.02 11.56
CA PHE A 270 -12.41 -4.45 11.42
C PHE A 270 -11.85 -4.14 10.02
N VAL A 271 -12.56 -4.55 8.97
CA VAL A 271 -12.10 -4.33 7.58
C VAL A 271 -11.94 -2.84 7.29
N GLY A 272 -12.87 -1.99 7.75
CA GLY A 272 -12.77 -0.55 7.56
C GLY A 272 -11.55 0.06 8.24
N ARG A 273 -11.29 -0.30 9.49
CA ARG A 273 -10.10 0.11 10.25
C ARG A 273 -8.82 -0.41 9.60
N TYR A 274 -8.71 -1.71 9.37
CA TYR A 274 -7.54 -2.38 8.78
C TYR A 274 -7.15 -1.83 7.39
N MET A 275 -8.15 -1.54 6.55
CA MET A 275 -7.89 -1.02 5.20
C MET A 275 -7.52 0.47 5.16
N THR A 276 -7.77 1.21 6.23
CA THR A 276 -7.40 2.63 6.35
C THR A 276 -6.23 2.87 7.27
N GLU A 277 -5.75 1.84 7.98
CA GLU A 277 -4.62 1.97 8.90
C GLU A 277 -3.36 2.43 8.14
N PRO A 278 -2.73 3.54 8.57
CA PRO A 278 -1.47 4.00 8.00
C PRO A 278 -0.36 2.98 8.22
N LYS A 279 0.59 2.92 7.29
CA LYS A 279 1.81 2.12 7.49
C LYS A 279 2.62 2.68 8.68
N PRO A 280 3.38 1.84 9.41
CA PRO A 280 4.10 2.26 10.63
C PRO A 280 5.04 3.46 10.47
N GLN A 281 5.54 3.70 9.27
CA GLN A 281 6.42 4.83 8.94
C GLN A 281 5.67 6.09 8.51
N VAL A 282 4.34 6.07 8.48
CA VAL A 282 3.52 7.22 8.09
C VAL A 282 3.16 8.03 9.34
N PHE A 283 3.66 9.25 9.39
CA PHE A 283 3.36 10.22 10.43
C PHE A 283 2.62 11.40 9.82
N PHE A 284 1.78 12.04 10.60
CA PHE A 284 1.07 13.25 10.20
C PHE A 284 1.70 14.46 10.88
N ASP A 285 1.74 15.58 10.17
CA ASP A 285 2.33 16.82 10.65
C ASP A 285 1.19 17.82 10.94
N PRO A 286 0.76 17.97 12.22
CA PRO A 286 -0.14 19.04 12.61
C PRO A 286 0.44 20.41 12.22
N PRO A 287 -0.40 21.40 11.86
CA PRO A 287 0.10 22.72 11.54
C PRO A 287 0.80 23.35 12.76
N GLU A 288 2.03 23.84 12.58
CA GLU A 288 2.80 24.50 13.67
C GLU A 288 2.05 25.70 14.28
N SER A 289 1.29 26.42 13.47
CA SER A 289 0.47 27.56 13.87
C SER A 289 -0.94 27.40 13.29
N PRO A 290 -1.82 26.63 13.95
CA PRO A 290 -3.15 26.34 13.42
C PRO A 290 -4.01 27.59 13.31
N LEU A 291 -4.76 27.66 12.22
CA LEU A 291 -5.80 28.68 12.06
C LEU A 291 -6.83 28.55 13.18
N SER A 292 -7.39 29.67 13.64
CA SER A 292 -8.58 29.58 14.48
C SER A 292 -9.75 28.97 13.69
N ALA A 293 -10.72 28.37 14.36
CA ALA A 293 -11.88 27.77 13.70
C ALA A 293 -12.61 28.73 12.73
N ALA A 294 -12.67 30.03 13.08
CA ALA A 294 -13.27 31.05 12.21
C ALA A 294 -12.42 31.34 10.96
N GLN A 295 -11.08 31.38 11.11
CA GLN A 295 -10.18 31.55 9.97
C GLN A 295 -10.18 30.33 9.07
N PHE A 296 -10.19 29.13 9.63
CA PHE A 296 -10.30 27.88 8.91
C PHE A 296 -11.60 27.82 8.11
N ALA A 297 -12.75 28.10 8.74
CA ALA A 297 -14.05 28.15 8.07
C ALA A 297 -14.05 29.10 6.87
N LYS A 298 -13.45 30.30 7.03
CA LYS A 298 -13.30 31.28 5.95
C LYS A 298 -12.39 30.78 4.84
N ALA A 299 -11.31 30.10 5.16
CA ALA A 299 -10.39 29.52 4.18
C ALA A 299 -11.09 28.41 3.36
N CYS A 300 -11.75 27.47 4.03
CA CYS A 300 -12.52 26.43 3.34
C CYS A 300 -13.68 26.99 2.49
N ALA A 301 -14.35 28.04 2.95
CA ALA A 301 -15.40 28.71 2.16
C ALA A 301 -14.85 29.39 0.89
N LYS A 302 -13.54 29.68 0.85
CA LYS A 302 -12.87 30.28 -0.32
C LYS A 302 -12.30 29.22 -1.27
N SER A 303 -11.64 28.19 -0.76
CA SER A 303 -10.80 27.26 -1.53
C SER A 303 -11.20 25.78 -1.40
N GLY A 304 -12.18 25.45 -0.56
CA GLY A 304 -12.54 24.06 -0.30
C GLY A 304 -11.65 23.38 0.75
N PHE A 305 -11.60 22.06 0.73
CA PHE A 305 -10.80 21.24 1.62
C PHE A 305 -10.18 20.07 0.87
N LYS A 306 -8.92 19.73 1.16
CA LYS A 306 -8.18 18.62 0.55
C LYS A 306 -7.59 17.72 1.63
N LEU A 307 -7.73 16.40 1.47
CA LEU A 307 -7.04 15.44 2.34
C LEU A 307 -5.52 15.50 2.11
N ASP A 308 -4.76 15.36 3.18
CA ASP A 308 -3.32 15.10 3.09
C ASP A 308 -3.06 13.85 2.27
N LEU A 309 -1.95 13.78 1.54
CA LEU A 309 -1.61 12.65 0.67
C LEU A 309 -1.54 11.32 1.43
N ARG A 310 -1.14 11.36 2.69
CA ARG A 310 -0.99 10.21 3.60
C ARG A 310 -2.33 9.73 4.17
N THR A 311 -3.35 10.59 4.18
CA THR A 311 -4.65 10.31 4.79
C THR A 311 -5.42 9.26 3.99
N GLN A 312 -5.88 8.22 4.68
CA GLN A 312 -6.75 7.17 4.15
C GLN A 312 -8.17 7.36 4.69
N LEU A 313 -9.10 7.73 3.82
CA LEU A 313 -10.52 7.86 4.14
C LEU A 313 -11.32 6.91 3.27
N LEU A 314 -11.97 5.92 3.86
CA LEU A 314 -12.81 4.94 3.16
C LEU A 314 -14.18 4.84 3.84
N TYR A 315 -15.15 4.20 3.17
CA TYR A 315 -16.46 3.95 3.74
C TYR A 315 -17.04 2.59 3.35
N HIS A 316 -17.88 2.05 4.23
CA HIS A 316 -18.71 0.89 3.96
C HIS A 316 -20.13 1.13 4.44
N GLY A 317 -21.12 1.11 3.54
CA GLY A 317 -22.47 1.50 3.89
C GLY A 317 -22.52 2.94 4.44
N LYS A 318 -22.97 3.11 5.67
CA LYS A 318 -23.01 4.42 6.37
C LYS A 318 -21.80 4.67 7.26
N SER A 319 -20.93 3.70 7.44
CA SER A 319 -19.73 3.80 8.29
C SER A 319 -18.58 4.38 7.49
N LEU A 320 -17.86 5.31 8.10
CA LEU A 320 -16.64 5.94 7.58
C LEU A 320 -15.45 5.55 8.44
N TYR A 321 -14.29 5.45 7.82
CA TYR A 321 -13.04 5.06 8.47
C TYR A 321 -11.93 5.98 8.00
N LEU A 322 -11.20 6.56 8.94
CA LEU A 322 -10.11 7.49 8.70
C LEU A 322 -8.87 6.99 9.45
N ASN A 323 -7.80 6.71 8.74
CA ASN A 323 -6.48 6.39 9.32
C ASN A 323 -6.55 5.30 10.41
N GLY A 324 -7.31 4.23 10.19
CA GLY A 324 -7.47 3.12 11.13
C GLY A 324 -8.64 3.27 12.12
N GLU A 325 -9.28 4.45 12.16
CA GLU A 325 -10.35 4.72 13.13
C GLU A 325 -11.74 4.81 12.48
N ALA A 326 -12.75 4.27 13.19
CA ALA A 326 -14.14 4.47 12.80
C ALA A 326 -14.61 5.88 13.17
N ILE A 327 -15.20 6.59 12.22
CA ILE A 327 -15.65 7.97 12.42
C ILE A 327 -17.15 8.02 12.58
N SER A 328 -17.61 8.74 13.60
CA SER A 328 -19.00 9.12 13.76
C SER A 328 -19.29 10.37 12.92
N CYS A 329 -20.34 10.34 12.12
CA CYS A 329 -20.81 11.51 11.38
C CYS A 329 -22.33 11.61 11.42
N GLU A 330 -22.84 12.83 11.29
CA GLU A 330 -24.26 13.08 11.14
C GLU A 330 -24.73 12.69 9.73
N ALA A 331 -26.03 12.38 9.58
CA ALA A 331 -26.60 12.02 8.28
C ALA A 331 -26.41 13.14 7.23
N THR A 332 -26.40 14.40 7.67
CA THR A 332 -26.17 15.60 6.85
C THR A 332 -24.76 15.73 6.30
N GLN A 333 -23.77 15.07 6.94
CA GLN A 333 -22.37 15.09 6.57
C GLN A 333 -21.98 13.93 5.64
N LEU A 334 -22.74 12.82 5.70
CA LEU A 334 -22.36 11.54 5.12
C LEU A 334 -22.06 11.62 3.62
N GLU A 335 -22.89 12.30 2.85
CA GLU A 335 -22.71 12.38 1.39
C GLU A 335 -21.45 13.17 1.01
N ALA A 336 -21.20 14.27 1.70
CA ALA A 336 -20.01 15.08 1.46
C ALA A 336 -18.73 14.36 1.90
N LEU A 337 -18.75 13.63 3.03
CA LEU A 337 -17.61 12.83 3.47
C LEU A 337 -17.33 11.63 2.55
N ARG A 338 -18.36 11.02 1.97
CA ARG A 338 -18.17 9.99 0.93
C ARG A 338 -17.54 10.56 -0.35
N ARG A 339 -17.98 11.77 -0.74
CA ARG A 339 -17.37 12.47 -1.86
C ARG A 339 -15.90 12.78 -1.55
N LEU A 340 -15.61 13.32 -0.37
CA LEU A 340 -14.23 13.57 0.08
C LEU A 340 -13.38 12.28 0.06
N ALA A 341 -13.93 11.14 0.48
CA ALA A 341 -13.26 9.85 0.40
C ALA A 341 -12.93 9.45 -1.05
N SER A 342 -13.85 9.70 -1.98
CA SER A 342 -13.69 9.30 -3.39
C SER A 342 -12.82 10.27 -4.20
N GLU A 343 -13.00 11.58 -4.01
CA GLU A 343 -12.36 12.66 -4.79
C GLU A 343 -11.12 13.24 -4.10
N ARG A 344 -10.96 12.95 -2.79
CA ARG A 344 -9.90 13.45 -1.89
C ARG A 344 -9.93 14.96 -1.65
N SER A 345 -10.87 15.64 -2.24
CA SER A 345 -11.09 17.08 -2.06
C SER A 345 -12.58 17.42 -2.11
N LEU A 346 -12.92 18.55 -1.53
CA LEU A 346 -14.21 19.20 -1.65
C LEU A 346 -13.97 20.62 -2.15
N ASP A 347 -14.73 21.03 -3.16
CA ASP A 347 -14.77 22.43 -3.57
C ASP A 347 -15.41 23.32 -2.49
N ALA A 348 -15.17 24.62 -2.54
CA ALA A 348 -15.71 25.59 -1.59
C ALA A 348 -17.23 25.48 -1.43
N SER A 349 -17.98 25.23 -2.51
CA SER A 349 -19.44 25.07 -2.51
C SER A 349 -19.93 23.77 -1.85
N GLN A 350 -19.04 22.79 -1.66
CA GLN A 350 -19.33 21.48 -1.07
C GLN A 350 -19.05 21.44 0.44
N VAL A 351 -18.27 22.40 0.95
CA VAL A 351 -18.01 22.54 2.38
C VAL A 351 -19.15 23.28 3.05
N ASN A 352 -20.10 22.53 3.60
CA ASN A 352 -21.22 23.10 4.33
C ASN A 352 -20.87 23.34 5.82
N PRO A 353 -21.60 24.20 6.56
CA PRO A 353 -21.33 24.49 7.96
C PRO A 353 -21.29 23.26 8.88
N ALA A 354 -22.06 22.22 8.59
CA ALA A 354 -22.09 20.99 9.38
C ALA A 354 -20.74 20.23 9.32
N LEU A 355 -20.01 20.36 8.21
CA LEU A 355 -18.70 19.72 8.03
C LEU A 355 -17.54 20.47 8.70
N VAL A 356 -17.66 21.79 8.84
CA VAL A 356 -16.54 22.66 9.22
C VAL A 356 -15.86 22.19 10.50
N ARG A 357 -16.65 21.75 11.50
CA ARG A 357 -16.12 21.26 12.76
C ARG A 357 -15.26 20.00 12.56
N THR A 358 -15.80 19.00 11.88
CA THR A 358 -15.09 17.73 11.63
C THR A 358 -13.83 17.97 10.80
N LEU A 359 -13.92 18.79 9.76
CA LEU A 359 -12.75 19.11 8.92
C LEU A 359 -11.72 19.94 9.67
N TYR A 360 -12.12 20.78 10.64
CA TYR A 360 -11.22 21.54 11.49
C TYR A 360 -10.44 20.64 12.45
N GLU A 361 -11.11 19.64 13.05
CA GLU A 361 -10.46 18.61 13.88
C GLU A 361 -9.40 17.88 13.04
N TRP A 362 -9.75 17.43 11.83
CA TRP A 362 -8.81 16.76 10.92
C TRP A 362 -7.64 17.66 10.46
N TYR A 363 -7.92 18.97 10.29
CA TYR A 363 -6.87 19.94 9.99
C TYR A 363 -5.89 20.06 11.16
N CYS A 364 -6.37 20.14 12.39
CA CYS A 364 -5.53 20.20 13.59
C CYS A 364 -4.67 18.94 13.77
N ASP A 365 -5.15 17.79 13.28
CA ASP A 365 -4.41 16.51 13.31
C ASP A 365 -3.47 16.33 12.09
N GLY A 366 -3.46 17.26 11.14
CA GLY A 366 -2.66 17.15 9.91
C GLY A 366 -3.23 16.21 8.85
N PHE A 367 -4.51 15.83 8.96
CA PHE A 367 -5.14 14.90 8.00
C PHE A 367 -5.66 15.59 6.74
N GLY A 368 -5.67 16.90 6.70
CA GLY A 368 -6.09 17.67 5.53
C GLY A 368 -6.01 19.18 5.73
N TRP A 369 -6.16 19.91 4.65
CA TRP A 369 -5.87 21.35 4.57
C TRP A 369 -6.98 22.09 3.81
N PRO A 370 -7.22 23.38 4.10
CA PRO A 370 -7.94 24.24 3.17
C PRO A 370 -7.25 24.20 1.80
N GLY A 371 -8.02 23.98 0.73
CA GLY A 371 -7.52 23.77 -0.63
C GLY A 371 -6.94 25.02 -1.30
#